data_7b790f548cd999e67f98ee949facee4b
#
_entry.id   7b790f548cd999e67f98ee949facee4b
#
_cell.length_a   1.000
_cell.length_b   1.000
_cell.length_c   1.000
_cell.angle_alpha   90.00
_cell.angle_beta   90.00
_cell.angle_gamma   90.00
#
_symmetry.space_group_name_H-M   'P 1'
#
loop_
_entity.id
_entity.type
_entity.pdbx_description
1 polymer ?
#
loop_
_entity_poly.entity_id
_entity_poly.type
_entity_poly.pdbx_seq_one_letter_code
_entity_poly.pdbx_strand_id
1 'polypeptide(L)'
;MRGASVVGCTVPSSPLLTNPTLRALVAIALFTYTAQNMLNVSIAPLSRALDLPEWIVGAAVSLAAAAVTALSQFWGRRSIAWGRRRVILLALILALTAGTLFSAAVWARAAGYIGAFAAAGAIMAARGPFFGAAVAAIPPTGQALVAEVTPDEGSRVRGTSAFSGAINLSVMVGSLVSSALGAWWIFGPVHATPVFVLIALAIALIWLPRDGGTTHPRRHLPRLSHEAAEPEKATPASSIEGTTDSASAEPTDGELPPRVSWTDRRIAPWIASIFGIYFANGVVQITIGFLVQDRGGLEPAPAVSITALMLLANAAGAMLMQLIIVPRLGWGPRRLLRAGMTLALIALTCLTLAPTLWAVAASTFAMGVASGMASPGYSAGASLAVTEREQGGIAGVINATGAITWIVAPVSATALYGWMPLSPFLLALSLVALSCSCAWLLLRKLDIVSRARD
;
A
#
# COMPACT_ATOMS: atom_id res chain seq x y z
N MET A 1 43.55 -6.89 -41.06
CA MET A 1 42.47 -5.93 -40.75
C MET A 1 41.18 -6.73 -40.52
N ARG A 2 40.83 -6.99 -39.28
CA ARG A 2 39.56 -7.66 -38.88
C ARG A 2 38.68 -6.60 -38.30
N GLY A 3 37.55 -6.31 -38.94
CA GLY A 3 36.58 -5.35 -38.51
C GLY A 3 35.90 -5.82 -37.22
N ALA A 4 36.02 -5.03 -36.16
CA ALA A 4 35.25 -5.18 -34.96
C ALA A 4 33.84 -4.68 -35.20
N SER A 5 32.87 -5.61 -35.24
CA SER A 5 31.46 -5.28 -35.24
C SER A 5 31.10 -4.64 -33.87
N VAL A 6 30.78 -3.35 -33.92
CA VAL A 6 30.19 -2.62 -32.77
C VAL A 6 28.80 -3.23 -32.55
N VAL A 7 28.69 -4.07 -31.54
CA VAL A 7 27.39 -4.51 -31.01
C VAL A 7 26.71 -3.27 -30.45
N GLY A 8 25.77 -2.70 -31.20
CA GLY A 8 24.92 -1.61 -30.74
C GLY A 8 24.14 -2.07 -29.52
N CYS A 9 24.45 -1.50 -28.35
CA CYS A 9 23.69 -1.66 -27.13
C CYS A 9 22.33 -0.95 -27.33
N THR A 10 21.34 -1.66 -27.85
CA THR A 10 19.96 -1.16 -27.88
C THR A 10 19.48 -1.13 -26.45
N VAL A 11 19.37 0.06 -25.89
CA VAL A 11 18.71 0.27 -24.60
C VAL A 11 17.28 -0.29 -24.75
N PRO A 12 16.88 -1.31 -23.97
CA PRO A 12 15.56 -1.89 -24.11
C PRO A 12 14.53 -0.79 -23.80
N SER A 13 13.68 -0.49 -24.79
CA SER A 13 12.59 0.47 -24.64
C SER A 13 11.75 0.11 -23.40
N SER A 14 11.46 1.08 -22.54
CA SER A 14 10.68 0.81 -21.33
C SER A 14 9.30 0.27 -21.71
N PRO A 15 8.77 -0.78 -21.08
CA PRO A 15 7.47 -1.37 -21.42
C PRO A 15 6.31 -0.37 -21.29
N LEU A 16 6.48 0.71 -20.50
CA LEU A 16 5.55 1.83 -20.41
C LEU A 16 5.41 2.59 -21.74
N LEU A 17 6.48 2.72 -22.52
CA LEU A 17 6.44 3.46 -23.79
C LEU A 17 5.79 2.63 -24.91
N THR A 18 5.90 1.32 -24.84
CA THR A 18 5.46 0.41 -25.93
C THR A 18 4.05 -0.17 -25.71
N ASN A 19 3.57 -0.30 -24.44
CA ASN A 19 2.28 -0.94 -24.16
C ASN A 19 1.22 0.08 -23.74
N PRO A 20 0.21 0.37 -24.59
CA PRO A 20 -0.83 1.35 -24.27
C PRO A 20 -1.71 0.93 -23.09
N THR A 21 -1.95 -0.38 -22.90
CA THR A 21 -2.73 -0.90 -21.77
C THR A 21 -2.02 -0.65 -20.44
N LEU A 22 -0.70 -0.83 -20.41
CA LEU A 22 0.08 -0.57 -19.20
C LEU A 22 0.09 0.92 -18.85
N ARG A 23 0.21 1.81 -19.84
CA ARG A 23 0.08 3.28 -19.62
C ARG A 23 -1.28 3.67 -19.09
N ALA A 24 -2.34 3.11 -19.66
CA ALA A 24 -3.71 3.35 -19.19
C ALA A 24 -3.87 2.89 -17.74
N LEU A 25 -3.38 1.70 -17.39
CA LEU A 25 -3.48 1.15 -16.05
C LEU A 25 -2.73 2.00 -15.01
N VAL A 26 -1.52 2.46 -15.34
CA VAL A 26 -0.72 3.37 -14.51
C VAL A 26 -1.46 4.69 -14.29
N ALA A 27 -2.05 5.26 -15.35
CA ALA A 27 -2.84 6.50 -15.26
C ALA A 27 -4.12 6.30 -14.43
N ILE A 28 -4.85 5.20 -14.62
CA ILE A 28 -6.04 4.87 -13.81
C ILE A 28 -5.68 4.79 -12.33
N ALA A 29 -4.60 4.07 -11.99
CA ALA A 29 -4.11 3.99 -10.62
C ALA A 29 -3.76 5.39 -10.08
N LEU A 30 -2.99 6.18 -10.83
CA LEU A 30 -2.59 7.52 -10.42
C LEU A 30 -3.81 8.39 -10.11
N PHE A 31 -4.77 8.51 -11.02
CA PHE A 31 -5.95 9.37 -10.83
C PHE A 31 -6.85 8.89 -9.70
N THR A 32 -7.11 7.58 -9.61
CA THR A 32 -7.99 7.03 -8.56
C THR A 32 -7.39 7.19 -7.17
N TYR A 33 -6.10 6.88 -7.02
CA TYR A 33 -5.43 7.03 -5.73
C TYR A 33 -5.13 8.49 -5.39
N THR A 34 -4.96 9.38 -6.38
CA THR A 34 -4.93 10.83 -6.15
C THR A 34 -6.23 11.31 -5.55
N ALA A 35 -7.38 10.90 -6.10
CA ALA A 35 -8.69 11.20 -5.54
C ALA A 35 -8.83 10.72 -4.08
N GLN A 36 -8.35 9.52 -3.78
CA GLN A 36 -8.33 8.97 -2.42
C GLN A 36 -7.46 9.81 -1.47
N ASN A 37 -6.24 10.16 -1.89
CA ASN A 37 -5.30 10.90 -1.05
C ASN A 37 -5.72 12.36 -0.83
N MET A 38 -6.39 12.99 -1.80
CA MET A 38 -7.01 14.30 -1.61
C MET A 38 -8.01 14.28 -0.46
N LEU A 39 -8.86 13.25 -0.38
CA LEU A 39 -9.82 13.07 0.72
C LEU A 39 -9.11 12.82 2.05
N ASN A 40 -8.04 12.02 2.08
CA ASN A 40 -7.27 11.74 3.30
C ASN A 40 -6.70 13.03 3.91
N VAL A 41 -6.20 13.95 3.07
CA VAL A 41 -5.62 15.22 3.49
C VAL A 41 -6.68 16.19 4.03
N SER A 42 -7.82 16.29 3.33
CA SER A 42 -8.83 17.30 3.61
C SER A 42 -9.84 16.90 4.69
N ILE A 43 -9.98 15.60 5.00
CA ILE A 43 -11.09 15.09 5.80
C ILE A 43 -11.11 15.62 7.25
N ALA A 44 -9.94 15.83 7.88
CA ALA A 44 -9.86 16.35 9.24
C ALA A 44 -10.28 17.83 9.33
N PRO A 45 -9.70 18.77 8.57
CA PRO A 45 -10.19 20.16 8.53
C PRO A 45 -11.64 20.27 8.09
N LEU A 46 -12.07 19.43 7.14
CA LEU A 46 -13.44 19.39 6.63
C LEU A 46 -14.45 19.00 7.71
N SER A 47 -14.12 18.02 8.57
CA SER A 47 -15.03 17.61 9.64
C SER A 47 -15.33 18.74 10.62
N ARG A 48 -14.33 19.55 10.96
CA ARG A 48 -14.50 20.74 11.80
C ARG A 48 -15.29 21.85 11.08
N ALA A 49 -15.05 22.08 9.79
CA ALA A 49 -15.82 23.04 9.01
C ALA A 49 -17.31 22.69 8.87
N LEU A 50 -17.65 21.42 9.05
CA LEU A 50 -19.04 20.91 8.98
C LEU A 50 -19.65 20.65 10.35
N ASP A 51 -18.96 21.00 11.44
CA ASP A 51 -19.33 20.70 12.85
C ASP A 51 -19.62 19.20 13.07
N LEU A 52 -18.76 18.33 12.53
CA LEU A 52 -18.85 16.89 12.69
C LEU A 52 -17.88 16.41 13.77
N PRO A 53 -18.28 15.44 14.62
CA PRO A 53 -17.40 14.84 15.61
C PRO A 53 -16.14 14.22 14.97
N GLU A 54 -14.99 14.42 15.58
CA GLU A 54 -13.68 14.00 15.02
C GLU A 54 -13.57 12.48 14.80
N TRP A 55 -14.22 11.67 15.66
CA TRP A 55 -14.21 10.21 15.53
C TRP A 55 -14.80 9.68 14.19
N ILE A 56 -15.69 10.46 13.55
CA ILE A 56 -16.30 10.11 12.25
C ILE A 56 -15.24 9.96 11.17
N VAL A 57 -14.22 10.82 11.22
CA VAL A 57 -13.09 10.79 10.27
C VAL A 57 -12.37 9.45 10.36
N GLY A 58 -11.99 9.06 11.57
CA GLY A 58 -11.30 7.80 11.79
C GLY A 58 -12.17 6.59 11.46
N ALA A 59 -13.44 6.62 11.85
CA ALA A 59 -14.39 5.55 11.55
C ALA A 59 -14.57 5.35 10.04
N ALA A 60 -14.70 6.42 9.27
CA ALA A 60 -14.83 6.35 7.81
C ALA A 60 -13.59 5.73 7.14
N VAL A 61 -12.39 6.10 7.60
CA VAL A 61 -11.13 5.56 7.07
C VAL A 61 -10.92 4.11 7.50
N SER A 62 -11.20 3.77 8.76
CA SER A 62 -11.11 2.39 9.26
C SER A 62 -12.10 1.46 8.55
N LEU A 63 -13.32 1.92 8.30
CA LEU A 63 -14.32 1.16 7.56
C LEU A 63 -13.90 0.94 6.10
N ALA A 64 -13.25 1.93 5.47
CA ALA A 64 -12.66 1.77 4.15
C ALA A 64 -11.53 0.71 4.15
N ALA A 65 -10.64 0.76 5.14
CA ALA A 65 -9.56 -0.22 5.27
C ALA A 65 -10.09 -1.64 5.51
N ALA A 66 -11.14 -1.79 6.32
CA ALA A 66 -11.82 -3.06 6.52
C ALA A 66 -12.46 -3.59 5.22
N ALA A 67 -13.12 -2.72 4.46
CA ALA A 67 -13.69 -3.07 3.16
C ALA A 67 -12.60 -3.50 2.16
N VAL A 68 -11.46 -2.78 2.12
CA VAL A 68 -10.31 -3.18 1.27
C VAL A 68 -9.81 -4.56 1.66
N THR A 69 -9.60 -4.81 2.94
CA THR A 69 -9.09 -6.10 3.44
C THR A 69 -10.03 -7.26 3.12
N ALA A 70 -11.34 -7.07 3.37
CA ALA A 70 -12.34 -8.10 3.15
C ALA A 70 -12.61 -8.39 1.66
N LEU A 71 -12.59 -7.36 0.81
CA LEU A 71 -13.03 -7.46 -0.57
C LEU A 71 -11.90 -7.66 -1.59
N SER A 72 -10.62 -7.43 -1.23
CA SER A 72 -9.51 -7.58 -2.18
C SER A 72 -9.42 -8.98 -2.79
N GLN A 73 -9.59 -10.04 -1.98
CA GLN A 73 -9.58 -11.42 -2.48
C GLN A 73 -10.81 -11.73 -3.33
N PHE A 74 -11.99 -11.20 -2.95
CA PHE A 74 -13.22 -11.35 -3.72
C PHE A 74 -13.05 -10.76 -5.13
N TRP A 75 -12.57 -9.51 -5.23
CA TRP A 75 -12.35 -8.84 -6.50
C TRP A 75 -11.25 -9.53 -7.33
N GLY A 76 -10.16 -9.97 -6.71
CA GLY A 76 -9.10 -10.73 -7.38
C GLY A 76 -9.66 -11.97 -8.11
N ARG A 77 -10.45 -12.77 -7.43
CA ARG A 77 -11.09 -13.96 -8.02
C ARG A 77 -12.15 -13.61 -9.06
N ARG A 78 -13.02 -12.64 -8.77
CA ARG A 78 -14.07 -12.21 -9.71
C ARG A 78 -13.48 -11.60 -10.99
N SER A 79 -12.31 -10.98 -10.92
CA SER A 79 -11.66 -10.43 -12.11
C SER A 79 -11.23 -11.49 -13.12
N ILE A 80 -11.03 -12.75 -12.68
CA ILE A 80 -10.79 -13.88 -13.58
C ILE A 80 -12.08 -14.29 -14.29
N ALA A 81 -13.19 -14.39 -13.55
CA ALA A 81 -14.46 -14.86 -14.08
C ALA A 81 -15.20 -13.81 -14.93
N TRP A 82 -15.17 -12.53 -14.51
CA TRP A 82 -15.92 -11.45 -15.16
C TRP A 82 -15.11 -10.68 -16.20
N GLY A 83 -13.78 -10.87 -16.23
CA GLY A 83 -12.83 -10.12 -17.06
C GLY A 83 -12.25 -8.91 -16.31
N ARG A 84 -10.97 -8.61 -16.61
CA ARG A 84 -10.20 -7.56 -15.92
C ARG A 84 -10.79 -6.17 -16.14
N ARG A 85 -11.14 -5.87 -17.40
CA ARG A 85 -11.74 -4.57 -17.76
C ARG A 85 -13.05 -4.32 -17.05
N ARG A 86 -13.96 -5.29 -17.04
CA ARG A 86 -15.27 -5.15 -16.39
C ARG A 86 -15.14 -4.85 -14.90
N VAL A 87 -14.24 -5.56 -14.20
CA VAL A 87 -14.01 -5.33 -12.77
C VAL A 87 -13.42 -3.93 -12.51
N ILE A 88 -12.47 -3.47 -13.33
CA ILE A 88 -11.92 -2.11 -13.20
C ILE A 88 -13.01 -1.07 -13.46
N LEU A 89 -13.83 -1.23 -14.50
CA LEU A 89 -14.94 -0.29 -14.79
C LEU A 89 -15.96 -0.26 -13.66
N LEU A 90 -16.38 -1.42 -13.12
CA LEU A 90 -17.29 -1.49 -11.97
C LEU A 90 -16.69 -0.81 -10.74
N ALA A 91 -15.42 -1.02 -10.47
CA ALA A 91 -14.71 -0.34 -9.38
C ALA A 91 -14.69 1.18 -9.56
N LEU A 92 -14.42 1.66 -10.77
CA LEU A 92 -14.41 3.10 -11.05
C LEU A 92 -15.81 3.73 -11.01
N ILE A 93 -16.84 3.03 -11.46
CA ILE A 93 -18.25 3.47 -11.31
C ILE A 93 -18.61 3.54 -9.82
N LEU A 94 -18.24 2.54 -9.04
CA LEU A 94 -18.47 2.54 -7.60
C LEU A 94 -17.70 3.67 -6.89
N ALA A 95 -16.45 3.94 -7.30
CA ALA A 95 -15.68 5.07 -6.80
C ALA A 95 -16.30 6.42 -7.18
N LEU A 96 -16.83 6.53 -8.40
CA LEU A 96 -17.50 7.75 -8.86
C LEU A 96 -18.79 7.99 -8.08
N THR A 97 -19.62 6.98 -7.89
CA THR A 97 -20.83 7.09 -7.06
C THR A 97 -20.51 7.43 -5.61
N ALA A 98 -19.45 6.85 -5.05
CA ALA A 98 -18.96 7.17 -3.71
C ALA A 98 -18.49 8.63 -3.63
N GLY A 99 -17.69 9.09 -4.59
CA GLY A 99 -17.19 10.47 -4.65
C GLY A 99 -18.31 11.49 -4.83
N THR A 100 -19.29 11.20 -5.68
CA THR A 100 -20.46 12.07 -5.88
C THR A 100 -21.36 12.10 -4.65
N LEU A 101 -21.60 10.97 -3.99
CA LEU A 101 -22.36 10.91 -2.74
C LEU A 101 -21.67 11.71 -1.63
N PHE A 102 -20.35 11.56 -1.49
CA PHE A 102 -19.58 12.33 -0.52
C PHE A 102 -19.67 13.84 -0.81
N SER A 103 -19.44 14.24 -2.05
CA SER A 103 -19.55 15.64 -2.51
C SER A 103 -20.94 16.22 -2.25
N ALA A 104 -22.00 15.48 -2.57
CA ALA A 104 -23.38 15.88 -2.34
C ALA A 104 -23.70 16.02 -0.83
N ALA A 105 -23.23 15.09 0.00
CA ALA A 105 -23.43 15.15 1.45
C ALA A 105 -22.74 16.38 2.07
N VAL A 106 -21.51 16.70 1.63
CA VAL A 106 -20.77 17.88 2.08
C VAL A 106 -21.52 19.15 1.65
N TRP A 107 -21.94 19.25 0.40
CA TRP A 107 -22.70 20.38 -0.11
C TRP A 107 -24.03 20.57 0.64
N ALA A 108 -24.79 19.50 0.81
CA ALA A 108 -26.09 19.54 1.50
C ALA A 108 -25.96 19.97 2.99
N ARG A 109 -24.88 19.53 3.65
CA ARG A 109 -24.56 19.95 5.04
C ARG A 109 -24.14 21.42 5.09
N ALA A 110 -23.27 21.85 4.20
CA ALA A 110 -22.79 23.23 4.12
C ALA A 110 -23.93 24.21 3.79
N ALA A 111 -24.90 23.77 2.97
CA ALA A 111 -26.10 24.54 2.63
C ALA A 111 -27.22 24.47 3.70
N GLY A 112 -27.03 23.69 4.76
CA GLY A 112 -28.01 23.55 5.86
C GLY A 112 -29.21 22.63 5.56
N TYR A 113 -29.22 21.90 4.41
CA TYR A 113 -30.31 20.99 4.07
C TYR A 113 -30.38 19.73 4.93
N ILE A 114 -29.24 19.28 5.46
CA ILE A 114 -29.15 18.07 6.30
C ILE A 114 -28.44 18.35 7.62
N GLY A 115 -28.87 17.65 8.68
CA GLY A 115 -28.23 17.73 10.00
C GLY A 115 -26.86 17.03 10.02
N ALA A 116 -26.06 17.34 11.05
CA ALA A 116 -24.72 16.76 11.22
C ALA A 116 -24.73 15.23 11.23
N PHE A 117 -25.70 14.60 11.88
CA PHE A 117 -25.82 13.15 11.95
C PHE A 117 -26.08 12.49 10.60
N ALA A 118 -26.96 13.06 9.79
CA ALA A 118 -27.24 12.57 8.43
C ALA A 118 -26.03 12.75 7.51
N ALA A 119 -25.36 13.91 7.59
CA ALA A 119 -24.11 14.16 6.86
C ALA A 119 -23.00 13.16 7.25
N ALA A 120 -22.81 12.92 8.54
CA ALA A 120 -21.87 11.95 9.04
C ALA A 120 -22.13 10.53 8.52
N GLY A 121 -23.37 10.07 8.56
CA GLY A 121 -23.79 8.78 8.04
C GLY A 121 -23.52 8.65 6.52
N ALA A 122 -23.86 9.67 5.75
CA ALA A 122 -23.63 9.71 4.30
C ALA A 122 -22.13 9.71 3.97
N ILE A 123 -21.32 10.48 4.67
CA ILE A 123 -19.87 10.55 4.52
C ILE A 123 -19.22 9.21 4.88
N MET A 124 -19.63 8.60 6.00
CA MET A 124 -19.14 7.29 6.41
C MET A 124 -19.49 6.20 5.40
N ALA A 125 -20.72 6.18 4.90
CA ALA A 125 -21.13 5.23 3.86
C ALA A 125 -20.34 5.44 2.56
N ALA A 126 -20.24 6.67 2.08
CA ALA A 126 -19.54 6.99 0.84
C ALA A 126 -18.04 6.66 0.94
N ARG A 127 -17.36 7.14 1.99
CA ARG A 127 -15.91 7.01 2.16
C ARG A 127 -15.50 5.62 2.62
N GLY A 128 -16.29 4.99 3.50
CA GLY A 128 -16.01 3.68 4.07
C GLY A 128 -16.27 2.55 3.07
N PRO A 129 -17.48 1.93 3.09
CA PRO A 129 -17.73 0.73 2.30
C PRO A 129 -17.71 0.98 0.79
N PHE A 130 -18.31 2.06 0.28
CA PHE A 130 -18.41 2.26 -1.17
C PHE A 130 -17.04 2.57 -1.80
N PHE A 131 -16.33 3.58 -1.31
CA PHE A 131 -15.01 3.92 -1.85
C PHE A 131 -13.97 2.84 -1.50
N GLY A 132 -14.05 2.27 -0.29
CA GLY A 132 -13.19 1.15 0.13
C GLY A 132 -13.35 -0.07 -0.76
N ALA A 133 -14.58 -0.46 -1.10
CA ALA A 133 -14.84 -1.57 -2.01
C ALA A 133 -14.32 -1.30 -3.44
N ALA A 134 -14.43 -0.06 -3.92
CA ALA A 134 -13.88 0.35 -5.20
C ALA A 134 -12.36 0.22 -5.24
N VAL A 135 -11.69 0.77 -4.24
CA VAL A 135 -10.21 0.74 -4.15
C VAL A 135 -9.70 -0.68 -3.94
N ALA A 136 -10.44 -1.54 -3.24
CA ALA A 136 -10.09 -2.95 -3.05
C ALA A 136 -9.92 -3.73 -4.36
N ALA A 137 -10.60 -3.33 -5.43
CA ALA A 137 -10.58 -4.03 -6.72
C ALA A 137 -9.35 -3.69 -7.58
N ILE A 138 -8.81 -2.47 -7.45
CA ILE A 138 -7.80 -1.95 -8.39
C ILE A 138 -6.45 -2.68 -8.27
N PRO A 139 -5.82 -2.87 -7.07
CA PRO A 139 -4.51 -3.50 -6.99
C PRO A 139 -4.49 -4.95 -7.48
N PRO A 140 -5.37 -5.87 -7.03
CA PRO A 140 -5.31 -7.26 -7.46
C PRO A 140 -5.64 -7.41 -8.94
N THR A 141 -6.60 -6.65 -9.46
CA THR A 141 -6.98 -6.70 -10.88
C THR A 141 -5.91 -6.05 -11.76
N GLY A 142 -5.32 -4.93 -11.31
CA GLY A 142 -4.26 -4.24 -12.03
C GLY A 142 -2.98 -5.05 -12.12
N GLN A 143 -2.53 -5.64 -11.01
CA GLN A 143 -1.34 -6.52 -11.01
C GLN A 143 -1.54 -7.75 -11.91
N ALA A 144 -2.72 -8.34 -11.89
CA ALA A 144 -3.05 -9.45 -12.77
C ALA A 144 -3.04 -9.03 -14.25
N LEU A 145 -3.59 -7.85 -14.58
CA LEU A 145 -3.55 -7.32 -15.94
C LEU A 145 -2.11 -7.01 -16.38
N VAL A 146 -1.27 -6.46 -15.50
CA VAL A 146 0.16 -6.28 -15.78
C VAL A 146 0.81 -7.61 -16.15
N ALA A 147 0.53 -8.68 -15.39
CA ALA A 147 1.09 -10.01 -15.67
C ALA A 147 0.62 -10.59 -17.03
N GLU A 148 -0.61 -10.28 -17.44
CA GLU A 148 -1.17 -10.72 -18.72
C GLU A 148 -0.57 -9.98 -19.93
N VAL A 149 -0.26 -8.68 -19.78
CA VAL A 149 0.25 -7.84 -20.89
C VAL A 149 1.76 -7.76 -20.98
N THR A 150 2.49 -8.41 -20.08
CA THR A 150 3.96 -8.45 -20.06
C THR A 150 4.46 -9.86 -20.39
N PRO A 151 5.18 -10.04 -21.52
CA PRO A 151 5.55 -11.37 -22.01
C PRO A 151 6.69 -12.03 -21.23
N ASP A 152 7.60 -11.24 -20.67
CA ASP A 152 8.80 -11.71 -19.97
C ASP A 152 8.85 -11.22 -18.52
N GLU A 153 9.68 -11.87 -17.70
CA GLU A 153 9.83 -11.57 -16.28
C GLU A 153 10.34 -10.13 -16.04
N GLY A 154 11.31 -9.69 -16.82
CA GLY A 154 11.89 -8.35 -16.71
C GLY A 154 10.87 -7.24 -17.02
N SER A 155 10.03 -7.40 -18.06
CA SER A 155 8.96 -6.45 -18.38
C SER A 155 7.84 -6.50 -17.34
N ARG A 156 7.55 -7.67 -16.77
CA ARG A 156 6.59 -7.82 -15.67
C ARG A 156 7.03 -7.08 -14.42
N VAL A 157 8.29 -7.24 -14.01
CA VAL A 157 8.86 -6.51 -12.87
C VAL A 157 8.78 -5.00 -13.08
N ARG A 158 9.18 -4.51 -14.27
CA ARG A 158 9.07 -3.07 -14.60
C ARG A 158 7.64 -2.58 -14.63
N GLY A 159 6.70 -3.36 -15.18
CA GLY A 159 5.27 -3.03 -15.24
C GLY A 159 4.64 -2.94 -13.84
N THR A 160 4.91 -3.92 -12.98
CA THR A 160 4.43 -3.94 -11.59
C THR A 160 5.04 -2.79 -10.78
N SER A 161 6.33 -2.51 -10.97
CA SER A 161 6.99 -1.37 -10.31
C SER A 161 6.40 -0.04 -10.75
N ALA A 162 6.10 0.14 -12.03
CA ALA A 162 5.45 1.35 -12.55
C ALA A 162 4.04 1.53 -11.99
N PHE A 163 3.25 0.46 -11.92
CA PHE A 163 1.90 0.49 -11.34
C PHE A 163 1.94 0.84 -9.85
N SER A 164 2.80 0.20 -9.07
CA SER A 164 2.99 0.50 -7.64
C SER A 164 3.56 1.90 -7.44
N GLY A 165 4.48 2.32 -8.31
CA GLY A 165 5.04 3.67 -8.32
C GLY A 165 3.99 4.75 -8.56
N ALA A 166 2.99 4.51 -9.42
CA ALA A 166 1.87 5.41 -9.62
C ALA A 166 1.01 5.57 -8.38
N ILE A 167 0.76 4.47 -7.65
CA ILE A 167 0.04 4.50 -6.37
C ILE A 167 0.81 5.33 -5.35
N ASN A 168 2.12 5.15 -5.23
CA ASN A 168 2.96 5.94 -4.31
C ASN A 168 3.03 7.42 -4.73
N LEU A 169 3.19 7.71 -6.03
CA LEU A 169 3.20 9.07 -6.56
C LEU A 169 1.89 9.80 -6.29
N SER A 170 0.77 9.08 -6.29
CA SER A 170 -0.55 9.66 -6.02
C SER A 170 -0.68 10.28 -4.62
N VAL A 171 0.12 9.82 -3.65
CA VAL A 171 0.17 10.44 -2.31
C VAL A 171 0.70 11.86 -2.41
N MET A 172 1.78 12.08 -3.17
CA MET A 172 2.36 13.40 -3.38
C MET A 172 1.44 14.29 -4.21
N VAL A 173 0.96 13.77 -5.34
CA VAL A 173 0.05 14.50 -6.24
C VAL A 173 -1.25 14.84 -5.52
N GLY A 174 -1.83 13.91 -4.78
CA GLY A 174 -3.04 14.13 -3.99
C GLY A 174 -2.86 15.19 -2.91
N SER A 175 -1.73 15.20 -2.22
CA SER A 175 -1.40 16.23 -1.23
C SER A 175 -1.25 17.60 -1.88
N LEU A 176 -0.55 17.72 -3.01
CA LEU A 176 -0.37 18.98 -3.74
C LEU A 176 -1.69 19.52 -4.28
N VAL A 177 -2.50 18.68 -4.92
CA VAL A 177 -3.81 19.07 -5.45
C VAL A 177 -4.75 19.47 -4.32
N SER A 178 -4.77 18.72 -3.21
CA SER A 178 -5.55 19.06 -2.03
C SER A 178 -5.11 20.39 -1.41
N SER A 179 -3.79 20.66 -1.36
CA SER A 179 -3.25 21.93 -0.90
C SER A 179 -3.73 23.10 -1.75
N ALA A 180 -3.59 22.98 -3.07
CA ALA A 180 -3.97 24.04 -4.00
C ALA A 180 -5.48 24.32 -3.98
N LEU A 181 -6.30 23.27 -4.03
CA LEU A 181 -7.75 23.40 -4.01
C LEU A 181 -8.27 23.86 -2.64
N GLY A 182 -7.70 23.32 -1.55
CA GLY A 182 -8.09 23.67 -0.19
C GLY A 182 -7.74 25.10 0.19
N ALA A 183 -6.64 25.65 -0.34
CA ALA A 183 -6.27 27.06 -0.18
C ALA A 183 -7.27 28.01 -0.80
N TRP A 184 -7.88 27.60 -1.91
CA TRP A 184 -8.89 28.39 -2.61
C TRP A 184 -10.28 28.19 -2.00
N TRP A 185 -10.66 26.94 -1.71
CA TRP A 185 -11.96 26.59 -1.17
C TRP A 185 -11.88 25.28 -0.38
N ILE A 186 -12.28 25.31 0.90
CA ILE A 186 -12.15 24.15 1.80
C ILE A 186 -12.83 22.87 1.27
N PHE A 187 -13.94 23.00 0.56
CA PHE A 187 -14.67 21.87 -0.05
C PHE A 187 -14.10 21.46 -1.41
N GLY A 188 -13.16 22.24 -1.96
CA GLY A 188 -12.55 22.02 -3.27
C GLY A 188 -12.02 20.60 -3.49
N PRO A 189 -11.20 20.04 -2.58
CA PRO A 189 -10.69 18.67 -2.71
C PRO A 189 -11.79 17.61 -2.81
N VAL A 190 -12.88 17.78 -2.04
CA VAL A 190 -14.01 16.83 -2.04
C VAL A 190 -14.76 16.87 -3.36
N HIS A 191 -15.09 18.07 -3.85
CA HIS A 191 -15.81 18.25 -5.12
C HIS A 191 -14.94 17.91 -6.35
N ALA A 192 -13.61 17.98 -6.25
CA ALA A 192 -12.71 17.53 -7.29
C ALA A 192 -12.57 15.99 -7.35
N THR A 193 -12.84 15.27 -6.25
CA THR A 193 -12.71 13.80 -6.19
C THR A 193 -13.47 13.09 -7.30
N PRO A 194 -14.78 13.32 -7.55
CA PRO A 194 -15.51 12.68 -8.64
C PRO A 194 -14.94 13.02 -10.01
N VAL A 195 -14.36 14.21 -10.20
CA VAL A 195 -13.73 14.62 -11.47
C VAL A 195 -12.49 13.75 -11.75
N PHE A 196 -11.61 13.55 -10.76
CA PHE A 196 -10.44 12.69 -10.92
C PHE A 196 -10.83 11.23 -11.20
N VAL A 197 -11.86 10.72 -10.54
CA VAL A 197 -12.37 9.38 -10.80
C VAL A 197 -13.02 9.29 -12.19
N LEU A 198 -13.72 10.34 -12.64
CA LEU A 198 -14.30 10.41 -13.99
C LEU A 198 -13.21 10.37 -15.06
N ILE A 199 -12.09 11.07 -14.87
CA ILE A 199 -10.93 11.00 -15.77
C ILE A 199 -10.38 9.56 -15.81
N ALA A 200 -10.22 8.91 -14.65
CA ALA A 200 -9.78 7.52 -14.60
C ALA A 200 -10.76 6.58 -15.34
N LEU A 201 -12.06 6.80 -15.18
CA LEU A 201 -13.11 6.04 -15.87
C LEU A 201 -13.07 6.27 -17.39
N ALA A 202 -12.90 7.50 -17.84
CA ALA A 202 -12.75 7.83 -19.26
C ALA A 202 -11.51 7.14 -19.87
N ILE A 203 -10.38 7.17 -19.18
CA ILE A 203 -9.17 6.47 -19.59
C ILE A 203 -9.45 4.96 -19.68
N ALA A 204 -10.12 4.37 -18.70
CA ALA A 204 -10.45 2.95 -18.70
C ALA A 204 -11.39 2.56 -19.87
N LEU A 205 -12.38 3.39 -20.18
CA LEU A 205 -13.32 3.14 -21.29
C LEU A 205 -12.65 3.19 -22.64
N ILE A 206 -11.71 4.13 -22.85
CA ILE A 206 -11.08 4.41 -24.14
C ILE A 206 -9.90 3.46 -24.38
N TRP A 207 -9.05 3.22 -23.37
CA TRP A 207 -7.72 2.64 -23.55
C TRP A 207 -7.56 1.21 -23.02
N LEU A 208 -8.48 0.72 -22.15
CA LEU A 208 -8.43 -0.69 -21.75
C LEU A 208 -9.03 -1.58 -22.85
N PRO A 209 -8.34 -2.67 -23.23
CA PRO A 209 -8.85 -3.61 -24.21
C PRO A 209 -10.16 -4.24 -23.72
N ARG A 210 -11.09 -4.55 -24.64
CA ARG A 210 -12.34 -5.23 -24.32
C ARG A 210 -12.02 -6.67 -23.89
N ASP A 211 -12.68 -7.11 -22.79
CA ASP A 211 -12.59 -8.52 -22.36
C ASP A 211 -13.10 -9.41 -23.51
N GLY A 212 -12.24 -10.27 -24.04
CA GLY A 212 -12.55 -11.12 -25.20
C GLY A 212 -11.57 -10.98 -26.37
N GLY A 213 -10.67 -9.95 -26.34
CA GLY A 213 -9.62 -9.76 -27.35
C GLY A 213 -8.30 -10.48 -27.05
N THR A 214 -8.12 -10.94 -25.83
CA THR A 214 -7.02 -11.85 -25.47
C THR A 214 -7.56 -13.27 -25.48
N THR A 215 -7.64 -13.86 -26.67
CA THR A 215 -7.50 -15.31 -26.74
C THR A 215 -6.19 -15.63 -26.06
N HIS A 216 -6.25 -16.14 -24.82
CA HIS A 216 -5.15 -16.92 -24.31
C HIS A 216 -4.78 -17.89 -25.42
N PRO A 217 -3.57 -17.88 -25.97
CA PRO A 217 -3.09 -19.10 -26.53
C PRO A 217 -3.16 -20.05 -25.34
N ARG A 218 -4.17 -20.93 -25.32
CA ARG A 218 -4.09 -22.14 -24.54
C ARG A 218 -2.68 -22.62 -24.83
N ARG A 219 -1.77 -22.54 -23.85
CA ARG A 219 -0.56 -23.32 -23.91
C ARG A 219 -1.08 -24.72 -24.18
N HIS A 220 -1.04 -25.12 -25.43
CA HIS A 220 -1.05 -26.50 -25.78
C HIS A 220 0.20 -27.02 -25.07
N LEU A 221 0.00 -27.54 -23.85
CA LEU A 221 0.88 -28.58 -23.37
C LEU A 221 1.00 -29.53 -24.55
N PRO A 222 2.18 -29.81 -25.06
CA PRO A 222 2.31 -30.85 -26.06
C PRO A 222 1.60 -32.04 -25.44
N ARG A 223 0.50 -32.50 -26.05
CA ARG A 223 0.04 -33.85 -25.81
C ARG A 223 1.26 -34.70 -26.11
N LEU A 224 1.90 -35.21 -25.06
CA LEU A 224 2.74 -36.36 -25.20
C LEU A 224 1.81 -37.41 -25.81
N SER A 225 1.89 -37.53 -27.13
CA SER A 225 1.33 -38.65 -27.86
C SER A 225 1.89 -39.87 -27.14
N HIS A 226 1.03 -40.59 -26.44
CA HIS A 226 1.26 -41.96 -26.07
C HIS A 226 1.39 -42.71 -27.39
N GLU A 227 2.59 -42.67 -27.96
CA GLU A 227 3.04 -43.62 -28.95
C GLU A 227 3.23 -44.91 -28.16
N ALA A 228 2.36 -45.85 -28.40
CA ALA A 228 2.36 -47.15 -27.83
C ALA A 228 3.71 -47.81 -28.09
N ALA A 229 4.58 -47.87 -27.08
CA ALA A 229 5.74 -48.74 -27.10
C ALA A 229 5.27 -50.09 -26.58
N GLU A 230 5.41 -51.10 -27.45
CA GLU A 230 5.21 -52.50 -27.18
C GLU A 230 6.01 -52.99 -25.98
N PRO A 231 5.56 -54.03 -25.28
CA PRO A 231 6.21 -54.53 -24.07
C PRO A 231 7.45 -55.36 -24.42
N GLU A 232 8.64 -54.85 -24.18
CA GLU A 232 9.86 -55.60 -24.22
C GLU A 232 10.08 -56.34 -22.90
N LYS A 233 10.43 -57.60 -23.04
CA LYS A 233 10.50 -58.68 -22.06
C LYS A 233 11.40 -58.38 -20.85
N ALA A 234 10.88 -58.75 -19.71
CA ALA A 234 11.60 -58.83 -18.44
C ALA A 234 12.83 -59.78 -18.47
N THR A 235 13.92 -59.32 -17.89
CA THR A 235 14.99 -60.19 -17.36
C THR A 235 15.37 -59.71 -15.94
N PRO A 236 15.55 -60.59 -14.96
CA PRO A 236 15.57 -60.24 -13.56
C PRO A 236 16.98 -60.01 -12.99
N ALA A 237 16.98 -59.18 -11.97
CA ALA A 237 17.87 -59.14 -10.79
C ALA A 237 19.37 -58.81 -10.93
N SER A 238 19.75 -57.74 -10.32
CA SER A 238 20.76 -57.80 -9.24
C SER A 238 20.66 -56.56 -8.33
N SER A 239 20.54 -56.85 -7.05
CA SER A 239 20.61 -55.96 -5.90
C SER A 239 21.99 -55.28 -5.80
N ILE A 240 22.03 -53.96 -5.65
CA ILE A 240 23.11 -53.25 -4.94
C ILE A 240 22.46 -52.16 -4.08
N GLU A 241 22.72 -52.29 -2.78
CA GLU A 241 22.40 -51.32 -1.73
C GLU A 241 23.19 -50.02 -1.86
N GLY A 242 22.55 -48.95 -1.45
CA GLY A 242 23.21 -47.83 -0.77
C GLY A 242 23.66 -46.67 -1.65
N THR A 243 22.84 -45.63 -1.65
CA THR A 243 23.27 -44.26 -1.28
C THR A 243 22.04 -43.36 -1.26
N THR A 244 21.80 -42.77 -0.11
CA THR A 244 20.76 -41.74 0.12
C THR A 244 21.19 -40.44 -0.59
N ASP A 245 20.82 -40.28 -1.84
CA ASP A 245 20.79 -38.99 -2.47
C ASP A 245 19.43 -38.36 -2.21
N SER A 246 19.47 -37.28 -1.43
CA SER A 246 18.32 -36.37 -1.22
C SER A 246 17.99 -35.70 -2.55
N ALA A 247 17.28 -36.41 -3.41
CA ALA A 247 16.71 -35.87 -4.62
C ALA A 247 15.69 -34.76 -4.19
N SER A 248 16.01 -33.53 -4.50
CA SER A 248 15.11 -32.40 -4.47
C SER A 248 13.88 -32.76 -5.32
N ALA A 249 12.78 -33.12 -4.64
CA ALA A 249 11.49 -33.33 -5.28
C ALA A 249 11.06 -32.05 -5.97
N GLU A 250 10.95 -32.07 -7.30
CA GLU A 250 10.28 -31.04 -8.07
C GLU A 250 8.83 -30.84 -7.57
N PRO A 251 8.34 -29.60 -7.51
CA PRO A 251 6.98 -29.33 -7.02
C PRO A 251 5.97 -29.99 -7.93
N THR A 252 5.13 -30.86 -7.39
CA THR A 252 3.90 -31.33 -8.04
C THR A 252 2.98 -30.13 -8.28
N ASP A 253 2.64 -29.85 -9.54
CA ASP A 253 1.69 -28.83 -9.97
C ASP A 253 0.36 -29.03 -9.24
N GLY A 254 0.06 -28.19 -8.26
CA GLY A 254 -1.23 -28.20 -7.54
C GLY A 254 -1.17 -27.92 -6.04
N GLU A 255 0.00 -27.99 -5.40
CA GLU A 255 0.10 -27.77 -3.95
C GLU A 255 0.18 -26.27 -3.65
N LEU A 256 -0.81 -25.75 -2.93
CA LEU A 256 -0.83 -24.35 -2.48
C LEU A 256 0.38 -24.09 -1.58
N PRO A 257 1.07 -22.94 -1.73
CA PRO A 257 2.22 -22.64 -0.90
C PRO A 257 1.87 -22.69 0.59
N PRO A 258 2.78 -23.18 1.45
CA PRO A 258 2.53 -23.35 2.87
C PRO A 258 2.17 -22.02 3.52
N ARG A 259 1.15 -22.04 4.41
CA ARG A 259 0.69 -20.87 5.14
C ARG A 259 1.71 -20.50 6.21
N VAL A 260 2.15 -19.25 6.18
CA VAL A 260 3.01 -18.69 7.22
C VAL A 260 2.14 -18.09 8.31
N SER A 261 2.32 -18.52 9.57
CA SER A 261 1.56 -18.00 10.71
C SER A 261 2.19 -16.72 11.25
N TRP A 262 1.36 -15.80 11.73
CA TRP A 262 1.78 -14.60 12.46
C TRP A 262 2.55 -14.91 13.75
N THR A 263 2.30 -16.07 14.35
CA THR A 263 2.92 -16.54 15.58
C THR A 263 4.20 -17.34 15.33
N ASP A 264 4.64 -17.49 14.08
CA ASP A 264 5.89 -18.18 13.77
C ASP A 264 7.06 -17.44 14.43
N ARG A 265 7.84 -18.18 15.24
CA ARG A 265 8.97 -17.64 16.01
C ARG A 265 10.04 -16.97 15.15
N ARG A 266 10.12 -17.32 13.86
CA ARG A 266 11.05 -16.71 12.90
C ARG A 266 10.59 -15.29 12.48
N ILE A 267 9.29 -15.04 12.47
CA ILE A 267 8.68 -13.85 11.87
C ILE A 267 8.10 -12.93 12.93
N ALA A 268 7.52 -13.47 14.01
CA ALA A 268 6.91 -12.68 15.08
C ALA A 268 7.81 -11.55 15.63
N PRO A 269 9.13 -11.70 15.79
CA PRO A 269 10.01 -10.60 16.19
C PRO A 269 10.05 -9.44 15.17
N TRP A 270 9.97 -9.74 13.88
CA TRP A 270 9.94 -8.74 12.82
C TRP A 270 8.61 -7.97 12.82
N ILE A 271 7.49 -8.68 12.96
CA ILE A 271 6.15 -8.08 13.04
C ILE A 271 6.05 -7.17 14.27
N ALA A 272 6.44 -7.66 15.45
CA ALA A 272 6.43 -6.88 16.68
C ALA A 272 7.30 -5.62 16.58
N SER A 273 8.42 -5.71 15.85
CA SER A 273 9.34 -4.59 15.66
C SER A 273 8.83 -3.51 14.71
N ILE A 274 7.94 -3.82 13.74
CA ILE A 274 7.45 -2.85 12.76
C ILE A 274 6.08 -2.27 13.12
N PHE A 275 5.30 -2.99 13.91
CA PHE A 275 3.90 -2.66 14.19
C PHE A 275 3.71 -1.22 14.70
N GLY A 276 4.56 -0.79 15.64
CA GLY A 276 4.49 0.54 16.25
C GLY A 276 4.62 1.68 15.23
N ILE A 277 5.55 1.58 14.27
CA ILE A 277 5.75 2.65 13.29
C ILE A 277 4.61 2.68 12.25
N TYR A 278 4.04 1.52 11.88
CA TYR A 278 2.88 1.49 10.99
C TYR A 278 1.66 2.10 11.67
N PHE A 279 1.45 1.78 12.95
CA PHE A 279 0.39 2.39 13.76
C PHE A 279 0.59 3.91 13.90
N ALA A 280 1.80 4.35 14.24
CA ALA A 280 2.14 5.77 14.38
C ALA A 280 1.94 6.55 13.07
N ASN A 281 2.29 5.96 11.92
CA ASN A 281 2.01 6.57 10.63
C ASN A 281 0.51 6.73 10.39
N GLY A 282 -0.31 5.73 10.74
CA GLY A 282 -1.76 5.82 10.66
C GLY A 282 -2.31 6.93 11.57
N VAL A 283 -1.82 7.03 12.81
CA VAL A 283 -2.18 8.11 13.73
C VAL A 283 -1.84 9.47 13.14
N VAL A 284 -0.57 9.68 12.76
CA VAL A 284 -0.10 10.96 12.21
C VAL A 284 -0.88 11.35 10.97
N GLN A 285 -1.08 10.43 10.03
CA GLN A 285 -1.76 10.73 8.77
C GLN A 285 -3.21 11.20 8.96
N ILE A 286 -3.89 10.71 9.97
CA ILE A 286 -5.29 11.06 10.24
C ILE A 286 -5.42 12.27 11.15
N THR A 287 -4.56 12.41 12.17
CA THR A 287 -4.71 13.47 13.17
C THR A 287 -3.89 14.71 12.88
N ILE A 288 -2.95 14.68 11.93
CA ILE A 288 -2.08 15.83 11.64
C ILE A 288 -2.87 17.08 11.25
N GLY A 289 -4.02 16.93 10.58
CA GLY A 289 -4.89 18.06 10.20
C GLY A 289 -5.51 18.75 11.42
N PHE A 290 -5.91 17.99 12.42
CA PHE A 290 -6.39 18.54 13.69
C PHE A 290 -5.25 19.20 14.47
N LEU A 291 -4.09 18.55 14.54
CA LEU A 291 -2.89 19.09 15.20
C LEU A 291 -2.45 20.43 14.59
N VAL A 292 -2.48 20.54 13.26
CA VAL A 292 -2.15 21.77 12.53
C VAL A 292 -3.12 22.90 12.87
N GLN A 293 -4.41 22.60 12.96
CA GLN A 293 -5.42 23.59 13.35
C GLN A 293 -5.21 24.06 14.80
N ASP A 294 -5.06 23.13 15.71
CA ASP A 294 -4.94 23.43 17.15
C ASP A 294 -3.64 24.19 17.48
N ARG A 295 -2.51 23.76 16.90
CA ARG A 295 -1.21 24.39 17.13
C ARG A 295 -1.05 25.73 16.38
N GLY A 296 -1.65 25.83 15.21
CA GLY A 296 -1.57 27.03 14.37
C GLY A 296 -2.67 28.06 14.66
N GLY A 297 -3.71 27.69 15.41
CA GLY A 297 -4.89 28.54 15.57
C GLY A 297 -5.56 28.85 14.22
N LEU A 298 -5.55 27.90 13.29
CA LEU A 298 -5.89 28.12 11.90
C LEU A 298 -7.36 27.82 11.61
N GLU A 299 -7.95 28.68 10.78
CA GLU A 299 -9.22 28.38 10.13
C GLU A 299 -9.12 27.12 9.27
N PRO A 300 -10.24 26.38 9.07
CA PRO A 300 -10.23 25.12 8.34
C PRO A 300 -9.63 25.18 6.93
N ALA A 301 -9.87 26.28 6.17
CA ALA A 301 -9.38 26.40 4.79
C ALA A 301 -7.85 26.45 4.69
N PRO A 302 -7.10 27.35 5.37
CA PRO A 302 -5.64 27.32 5.37
C PRO A 302 -5.06 26.04 5.97
N ALA A 303 -5.76 25.42 6.92
CA ALA A 303 -5.32 24.18 7.53
C ALA A 303 -5.22 23.01 6.54
N VAL A 304 -6.09 22.94 5.52
CA VAL A 304 -5.99 21.92 4.46
C VAL A 304 -4.65 21.99 3.74
N SER A 305 -4.25 23.20 3.34
CA SER A 305 -3.01 23.43 2.61
C SER A 305 -1.78 23.07 3.44
N ILE A 306 -1.77 23.47 4.71
CA ILE A 306 -0.65 23.19 5.62
C ILE A 306 -0.61 21.69 5.96
N THR A 307 -1.76 21.05 6.19
CA THR A 307 -1.85 19.60 6.39
C THR A 307 -1.29 18.85 5.17
N ALA A 308 -1.65 19.27 3.96
CA ALA A 308 -1.12 18.69 2.73
C ALA A 308 0.41 18.80 2.65
N LEU A 309 0.98 19.95 3.01
CA LEU A 309 2.44 20.15 3.05
C LEU A 309 3.11 19.27 4.10
N MET A 310 2.49 19.05 5.27
CA MET A 310 3.01 18.14 6.30
C MET A 310 3.06 16.69 5.79
N LEU A 311 1.97 16.23 5.14
CA LEU A 311 1.93 14.87 4.58
C LEU A 311 2.86 14.73 3.37
N LEU A 312 3.03 15.78 2.56
CA LEU A 312 4.02 15.82 1.49
C LEU A 312 5.45 15.71 2.06
N ALA A 313 5.76 16.42 3.14
CA ALA A 313 7.05 16.33 3.83
C ALA A 313 7.32 14.89 4.32
N ASN A 314 6.33 14.23 4.91
CA ASN A 314 6.41 12.81 5.30
C ASN A 314 6.72 11.91 4.09
N ALA A 315 5.98 12.04 3.02
CA ALA A 315 6.17 11.25 1.80
C ALA A 315 7.55 11.51 1.17
N ALA A 316 7.97 12.78 1.11
CA ALA A 316 9.29 13.16 0.59
C ALA A 316 10.43 12.56 1.42
N GLY A 317 10.32 12.59 2.76
CA GLY A 317 11.29 11.94 3.66
C GLY A 317 11.38 10.43 3.41
N ALA A 318 10.25 9.74 3.26
CA ALA A 318 10.21 8.32 2.98
C ALA A 318 10.82 7.98 1.61
N MET A 319 10.46 8.73 0.56
CA MET A 319 10.99 8.52 -0.79
C MET A 319 12.50 8.81 -0.88
N LEU A 320 12.96 9.92 -0.28
CA LEU A 320 14.38 10.25 -0.21
C LEU A 320 15.17 9.09 0.40
N MET A 321 14.65 8.55 1.49
CA MET A 321 15.30 7.45 2.19
C MET A 321 15.30 6.17 1.37
N GLN A 322 14.14 5.74 0.85
CA GLN A 322 13.99 4.47 0.11
C GLN A 322 14.71 4.47 -1.24
N LEU A 323 14.66 5.57 -2.00
CA LEU A 323 15.16 5.60 -3.37
C LEU A 323 16.63 6.02 -3.45
N ILE A 324 17.09 6.87 -2.51
CA ILE A 324 18.40 7.49 -2.61
C ILE A 324 19.35 6.96 -1.53
N ILE A 325 18.94 6.97 -0.27
CA ILE A 325 19.85 6.75 0.85
C ILE A 325 20.01 5.26 1.15
N VAL A 326 18.91 4.51 1.31
CA VAL A 326 18.95 3.06 1.65
C VAL A 326 19.77 2.25 0.64
N PRO A 327 19.64 2.45 -0.69
CA PRO A 327 20.46 1.70 -1.65
C PRO A 327 21.97 2.00 -1.53
N ARG A 328 22.33 3.21 -1.06
CA ARG A 328 23.74 3.63 -0.88
C ARG A 328 24.35 3.19 0.45
N LEU A 329 23.53 2.97 1.48
CA LEU A 329 24.01 2.61 2.83
C LEU A 329 24.61 1.20 2.90
N GLY A 330 24.16 0.27 2.05
CA GLY A 330 24.60 -1.14 2.11
C GLY A 330 24.31 -1.83 3.46
N TRP A 331 23.36 -1.30 4.24
CA TRP A 331 23.03 -1.84 5.56
C TRP A 331 22.12 -3.06 5.44
N GLY A 332 22.41 -4.08 6.28
CA GLY A 332 21.53 -5.24 6.38
C GLY A 332 20.16 -4.90 6.99
N PRO A 333 19.14 -5.77 6.77
CA PRO A 333 17.75 -5.54 7.16
C PRO A 333 17.56 -5.17 8.63
N ARG A 334 18.26 -5.85 9.53
CA ARG A 334 18.18 -5.61 10.99
C ARG A 334 18.69 -4.21 11.37
N ARG A 335 19.78 -3.76 10.75
CA ARG A 335 20.34 -2.44 11.03
C ARG A 335 19.43 -1.34 10.54
N LEU A 336 18.84 -1.51 9.33
CA LEU A 336 17.85 -0.59 8.79
C LEU A 336 16.62 -0.49 9.68
N LEU A 337 16.06 -1.62 10.12
CA LEU A 337 14.88 -1.64 10.98
C LEU A 337 15.17 -0.97 12.34
N ARG A 338 16.28 -1.31 13.01
CA ARG A 338 16.65 -0.72 14.30
C ARG A 338 16.85 0.78 14.20
N ALA A 339 17.61 1.25 13.22
CA ALA A 339 17.87 2.67 13.01
C ALA A 339 16.58 3.42 12.68
N GLY A 340 15.73 2.86 11.80
CA GLY A 340 14.42 3.42 11.48
C GLY A 340 13.51 3.51 12.70
N MET A 341 13.43 2.48 13.54
CA MET A 341 12.61 2.48 14.75
C MET A 341 13.12 3.48 15.80
N THR A 342 14.44 3.60 15.97
CA THR A 342 15.02 4.59 16.87
C THR A 342 14.74 6.01 16.39
N LEU A 343 14.88 6.27 15.08
CA LEU A 343 14.55 7.57 14.49
C LEU A 343 13.04 7.86 14.60
N ALA A 344 12.17 6.84 14.41
CA ALA A 344 10.73 7.00 14.59
C ALA A 344 10.36 7.42 16.02
N LEU A 345 11.00 6.81 17.01
CA LEU A 345 10.81 7.16 18.42
C LEU A 345 11.17 8.63 18.67
N ILE A 346 12.32 9.07 18.19
CA ILE A 346 12.79 10.46 18.31
C ILE A 346 11.84 11.41 17.56
N ALA A 347 11.53 11.11 16.29
CA ALA A 347 10.67 11.95 15.46
C ALA A 347 9.27 12.11 16.05
N LEU A 348 8.68 11.03 16.56
CA LEU A 348 7.35 11.06 17.18
C LEU A 348 7.36 11.81 18.52
N THR A 349 8.44 11.69 19.31
CA THR A 349 8.63 12.49 20.52
C THR A 349 8.69 13.97 20.19
N CYS A 350 9.53 14.34 19.19
CA CYS A 350 9.61 15.71 18.71
C CYS A 350 8.25 16.23 18.21
N LEU A 351 7.50 15.40 17.45
CA LEU A 351 6.17 15.76 16.96
C LEU A 351 5.19 16.02 18.09
N THR A 352 5.19 15.16 19.12
CA THR A 352 4.31 15.28 20.30
C THR A 352 4.60 16.57 21.07
N LEU A 353 5.87 16.95 21.19
CA LEU A 353 6.32 18.12 21.93
C LEU A 353 6.44 19.38 21.05
N ALA A 354 6.24 19.29 19.75
CA ALA A 354 6.46 20.39 18.79
C ALA A 354 5.61 21.63 19.14
N PRO A 355 6.21 22.79 19.44
CA PRO A 355 5.46 24.00 19.80
C PRO A 355 5.01 24.82 18.60
N THR A 356 5.62 24.62 17.43
CA THR A 356 5.40 25.39 16.22
C THR A 356 5.11 24.51 15.00
N LEU A 357 4.45 25.05 14.00
CA LEU A 357 4.18 24.34 12.75
C LEU A 357 5.45 23.91 12.01
N TRP A 358 6.55 24.67 12.12
CA TRP A 358 7.84 24.26 11.56
C TRP A 358 8.43 23.04 12.25
N ALA A 359 8.29 22.96 13.58
CA ALA A 359 8.71 21.79 14.33
C ALA A 359 7.84 20.56 13.99
N VAL A 360 6.54 20.76 13.77
CA VAL A 360 5.64 19.73 13.27
C VAL A 360 6.09 19.25 11.88
N ALA A 361 6.40 20.16 10.96
CA ALA A 361 6.87 19.82 9.60
C ALA A 361 8.17 19.01 9.63
N ALA A 362 9.16 19.47 10.39
CA ALA A 362 10.45 18.79 10.53
C ALA A 362 10.29 17.39 11.15
N SER A 363 9.46 17.27 12.18
CA SER A 363 9.18 15.97 12.83
C SER A 363 8.42 15.02 11.90
N THR A 364 7.47 15.53 11.12
CA THR A 364 6.72 14.75 10.15
C THR A 364 7.62 14.27 9.00
N PHE A 365 8.54 15.11 8.52
CA PHE A 365 9.57 14.70 7.56
C PHE A 365 10.48 13.61 8.15
N ALA A 366 10.97 13.78 9.38
CA ALA A 366 11.80 12.79 10.07
C ALA A 366 11.07 11.47 10.28
N MET A 367 9.75 11.50 10.54
CA MET A 367 8.91 10.30 10.62
C MET A 367 8.83 9.56 9.27
N GLY A 368 8.76 10.31 8.16
CA GLY A 368 8.88 9.77 6.80
C GLY A 368 10.23 9.08 6.57
N VAL A 369 11.33 9.74 6.91
CA VAL A 369 12.69 9.16 6.84
C VAL A 369 12.77 7.87 7.66
N ALA A 370 12.24 7.86 8.87
CA ALA A 370 12.21 6.68 9.74
C ALA A 370 11.47 5.51 9.11
N SER A 371 10.29 5.76 8.55
CA SER A 371 9.48 4.75 7.83
C SER A 371 10.18 4.25 6.57
N GLY A 372 10.84 5.16 5.84
CA GLY A 372 11.62 4.85 4.66
C GLY A 372 12.82 3.93 4.93
N MET A 373 13.33 3.91 6.17
CA MET A 373 14.35 2.94 6.62
C MET A 373 13.72 1.65 7.15
N ALA A 374 12.74 1.77 8.02
CA ALA A 374 12.18 0.63 8.76
C ALA A 374 11.44 -0.35 7.84
N SER A 375 10.63 0.15 6.88
CA SER A 375 9.80 -0.69 6.02
C SER A 375 10.60 -1.64 5.13
N PRO A 376 11.63 -1.21 4.35
CA PRO A 376 12.44 -2.15 3.59
C PRO A 376 13.26 -3.07 4.49
N GLY A 377 13.71 -2.61 5.66
CA GLY A 377 14.38 -3.44 6.65
C GLY A 377 13.49 -4.59 7.15
N TYR A 378 12.22 -4.29 7.45
CA TYR A 378 11.22 -5.28 7.82
C TYR A 378 10.93 -6.27 6.70
N SER A 379 10.59 -5.77 5.53
CA SER A 379 10.18 -6.62 4.39
C SER A 379 11.29 -7.57 3.97
N ALA A 380 12.52 -7.07 3.84
CA ALA A 380 13.68 -7.89 3.51
C ALA A 380 14.03 -8.87 4.64
N GLY A 381 13.99 -8.42 5.90
CA GLY A 381 14.34 -9.28 7.03
C GLY A 381 13.34 -10.41 7.26
N ALA A 382 12.03 -10.12 7.13
CA ALA A 382 10.99 -11.12 7.23
C ALA A 382 11.05 -12.13 6.07
N SER A 383 11.33 -11.67 4.85
CA SER A 383 11.50 -12.52 3.67
C SER A 383 12.70 -13.46 3.81
N LEU A 384 13.83 -12.97 4.32
CA LEU A 384 15.03 -13.79 4.56
C LEU A 384 14.89 -14.78 5.73
N ALA A 385 13.86 -14.64 6.57
CA ALA A 385 13.61 -15.52 7.70
C ALA A 385 12.83 -16.81 7.32
N VAL A 386 12.38 -16.92 6.09
CA VAL A 386 11.54 -18.01 5.57
C VAL A 386 12.18 -18.69 4.36
N THR A 387 11.74 -19.90 4.04
CA THR A 387 12.21 -20.64 2.87
C THR A 387 11.62 -20.08 1.56
N GLU A 388 12.20 -20.44 0.41
CA GLU A 388 11.70 -20.03 -0.91
C GLU A 388 10.24 -20.43 -1.14
N ARG A 389 9.82 -21.61 -0.67
CA ARG A 389 8.43 -22.10 -0.77
C ARG A 389 7.44 -21.28 0.06
N GLU A 390 7.89 -20.61 1.10
CA GLU A 390 7.08 -19.79 2.01
C GLU A 390 7.01 -18.30 1.58
N GLN A 391 7.73 -17.88 0.53
CA GLN A 391 7.81 -16.46 0.10
C GLN A 391 6.45 -15.86 -0.21
N GLY A 392 5.53 -16.62 -0.82
CA GLY A 392 4.17 -16.17 -1.06
C GLY A 392 3.38 -15.94 0.24
N GLY A 393 3.57 -16.81 1.22
CA GLY A 393 2.95 -16.71 2.54
C GLY A 393 3.43 -15.48 3.32
N ILE A 394 4.75 -15.25 3.36
CA ILE A 394 5.31 -14.09 4.09
C ILE A 394 4.93 -12.75 3.45
N ALA A 395 4.84 -12.67 2.11
CA ALA A 395 4.35 -11.47 1.44
C ALA A 395 2.93 -11.11 1.89
N GLY A 396 2.07 -12.13 2.06
CA GLY A 396 0.74 -11.97 2.64
C GLY A 396 0.77 -11.42 4.07
N VAL A 397 1.64 -11.94 4.93
CA VAL A 397 1.80 -11.49 6.32
C VAL A 397 2.30 -10.04 6.37
N ILE A 398 3.27 -9.67 5.54
CA ILE A 398 3.79 -8.29 5.44
C ILE A 398 2.67 -7.31 5.09
N ASN A 399 1.88 -7.61 4.06
CA ASN A 399 0.76 -6.76 3.65
C ASN A 399 -0.34 -6.68 4.72
N ALA A 400 -0.66 -7.82 5.34
CA ALA A 400 -1.68 -7.88 6.38
C ALA A 400 -1.27 -7.13 7.65
N THR A 401 0.03 -7.08 8.00
CA THR A 401 0.54 -6.27 9.11
C THR A 401 0.23 -4.78 8.89
N GLY A 402 0.45 -4.27 7.67
CA GLY A 402 0.05 -2.91 7.31
C GLY A 402 -1.46 -2.71 7.36
N ALA A 403 -2.24 -3.63 6.78
CA ALA A 403 -3.70 -3.51 6.69
C ALA A 403 -4.38 -3.45 8.07
N ILE A 404 -3.95 -4.26 9.04
CA ILE A 404 -4.50 -4.24 10.40
C ILE A 404 -4.28 -2.88 11.08
N THR A 405 -3.09 -2.29 10.91
CA THR A 405 -2.82 -0.98 11.49
C THR A 405 -3.72 0.11 10.89
N TRP A 406 -4.05 0.02 9.60
CA TRP A 406 -4.99 0.92 8.94
C TRP A 406 -6.47 0.70 9.31
N ILE A 407 -6.82 -0.45 9.89
CA ILE A 407 -8.16 -0.67 10.46
C ILE A 407 -8.26 -0.02 11.85
N VAL A 408 -7.22 -0.19 12.69
CA VAL A 408 -7.28 0.18 14.12
C VAL A 408 -6.81 1.62 14.36
N ALA A 409 -5.71 2.06 13.73
CA ALA A 409 -5.10 3.36 14.02
C ALA A 409 -6.03 4.55 13.77
N PRO A 410 -6.78 4.67 12.65
CA PRO A 410 -7.59 5.84 12.40
C PRO A 410 -8.71 6.05 13.43
N VAL A 411 -9.47 5.02 13.74
CA VAL A 411 -10.59 5.15 14.69
C VAL A 411 -10.09 5.39 16.11
N SER A 412 -9.03 4.69 16.55
CA SER A 412 -8.45 4.92 17.88
C SER A 412 -7.83 6.31 17.98
N ALA A 413 -7.13 6.76 16.93
CA ALA A 413 -6.48 8.06 16.91
C ALA A 413 -7.49 9.21 17.04
N THR A 414 -8.57 9.18 16.27
CA THR A 414 -9.56 10.26 16.28
C THR A 414 -10.46 10.23 17.53
N ALA A 415 -10.81 9.04 18.02
CA ALA A 415 -11.55 8.92 19.27
C ALA A 415 -10.74 9.47 20.46
N LEU A 416 -9.44 9.13 20.52
CA LEU A 416 -8.55 9.65 21.55
C LEU A 416 -8.29 11.15 21.38
N TYR A 417 -8.17 11.63 20.15
CA TYR A 417 -7.95 13.06 19.88
C TYR A 417 -9.11 13.91 20.39
N GLY A 418 -10.34 13.48 20.17
CA GLY A 418 -11.54 14.17 20.67
C GLY A 418 -11.64 14.19 22.20
N TRP A 419 -11.00 13.24 22.89
CA TRP A 419 -10.93 13.26 24.36
C TRP A 419 -9.78 14.13 24.87
N MET A 420 -8.57 13.97 24.34
CA MET A 420 -7.40 14.78 24.65
C MET A 420 -6.45 14.83 23.44
N PRO A 421 -6.11 15.99 22.87
CA PRO A 421 -5.34 16.11 21.62
C PRO A 421 -3.98 15.40 21.62
N LEU A 422 -3.34 15.23 22.80
CA LEU A 422 -2.06 14.56 22.91
C LEU A 422 -2.17 13.03 23.03
N SER A 423 -3.33 12.50 23.44
CA SER A 423 -3.48 11.08 23.77
C SER A 423 -3.18 10.11 22.60
N PRO A 424 -3.56 10.36 21.33
CA PRO A 424 -3.22 9.45 20.24
C PRO A 424 -1.71 9.40 19.98
N PHE A 425 -1.02 10.53 20.15
CA PHE A 425 0.44 10.58 19.99
C PHE A 425 1.16 9.86 21.13
N LEU A 426 0.66 9.96 22.37
CA LEU A 426 1.19 9.22 23.52
C LEU A 426 0.98 7.70 23.36
N LEU A 427 -0.19 7.27 22.87
CA LEU A 427 -0.42 5.86 22.53
C LEU A 427 0.53 5.39 21.43
N ALA A 428 0.66 6.15 20.35
CA ALA A 428 1.58 5.83 19.27
C ALA A 428 3.04 5.78 19.76
N LEU A 429 3.45 6.72 20.63
CA LEU A 429 4.78 6.77 21.21
C LEU A 429 5.08 5.53 22.05
N SER A 430 4.13 5.09 22.89
CA SER A 430 4.27 3.88 23.70
C SER A 430 4.41 2.62 22.83
N LEU A 431 3.62 2.52 21.74
CA LEU A 431 3.71 1.40 20.81
C LEU A 431 5.03 1.43 20.01
N VAL A 432 5.50 2.61 19.58
CA VAL A 432 6.79 2.75 18.91
C VAL A 432 7.94 2.40 19.85
N ALA A 433 7.89 2.83 21.13
CA ALA A 433 8.89 2.49 22.14
C ALA A 433 8.93 0.98 22.40
N LEU A 434 7.78 0.32 22.52
CA LEU A 434 7.68 -1.13 22.66
C LEU A 434 8.27 -1.83 21.42
N SER A 435 7.87 -1.44 20.22
CA SER A 435 8.35 -2.02 18.97
C SER A 435 9.85 -1.76 18.75
N CYS A 436 10.35 -0.60 19.14
CA CYS A 436 11.78 -0.30 19.13
C CYS A 436 12.55 -1.22 20.09
N SER A 437 12.04 -1.42 21.29
CA SER A 437 12.60 -2.37 22.27
C SER A 437 12.61 -3.81 21.69
N CYS A 438 11.54 -4.24 21.04
CA CYS A 438 11.48 -5.53 20.34
C CYS A 438 12.55 -5.62 19.23
N ALA A 439 12.75 -4.56 18.45
CA ALA A 439 13.79 -4.52 17.39
C ALA A 439 15.21 -4.67 17.96
N TRP A 440 15.49 -4.08 19.11
CA TRP A 440 16.80 -4.17 19.74
C TRP A 440 17.02 -5.48 20.50
N LEU A 441 16.01 -5.98 21.22
CA LEU A 441 16.16 -7.15 22.11
C LEU A 441 15.92 -8.48 21.39
N LEU A 442 14.78 -8.60 20.65
CA LEU A 442 14.38 -9.87 20.03
C LEU A 442 15.24 -10.19 18.80
N LEU A 443 15.53 -9.22 17.95
CA LEU A 443 16.36 -9.45 16.77
C LEU A 443 17.83 -9.70 17.13
N ARG A 444 18.31 -9.25 18.32
CA ARG A 444 19.64 -9.59 18.84
C ARG A 444 19.74 -11.06 19.23
N LYS A 445 18.68 -11.62 19.83
CA LYS A 445 18.66 -13.05 20.20
C LYS A 445 18.75 -13.97 18.98
N LEU A 446 18.15 -13.58 17.86
CA LEU A 446 18.25 -14.32 16.60
C LEU A 446 19.68 -14.37 16.05
N ASP A 447 20.48 -13.30 16.24
CA ASP A 447 21.90 -13.27 15.85
C ASP A 447 22.75 -14.25 16.65
N ILE A 448 22.47 -14.40 17.93
CA ILE A 448 23.22 -15.30 18.82
C ILE A 448 22.92 -16.75 18.48
N VAL A 449 21.64 -17.08 18.19
CA VAL A 449 21.21 -18.43 17.84
C VAL A 449 21.74 -18.88 16.46
N SER A 450 21.81 -17.97 15.48
CA SER A 450 22.37 -18.28 14.16
C SER A 450 23.88 -18.53 14.23
N ARG A 451 24.64 -17.71 14.96
CA ARG A 451 26.10 -17.88 15.15
C ARG A 451 26.49 -19.08 16.02
N ALA A 452 25.57 -19.61 16.79
CA ALA A 452 25.80 -20.82 17.60
C ALA A 452 25.51 -22.13 16.83
N ARG A 453 24.94 -22.00 15.61
CA ARG A 453 24.66 -23.14 14.71
C ARG A 453 25.66 -23.27 13.56
N ASP A 454 26.41 -22.20 13.28
CA ASP A 454 27.59 -22.19 12.38
C ASP A 454 28.86 -22.51 13.16
#